data_e5cc18724dca3e2fd5d667cb97c9aa6e
#
_entry.id   e5cc18724dca3e2fd5d667cb97c9aa6e
#
_cell.length_a   1.000
_cell.length_b   1.000
_cell.length_c   1.000
_cell.angle_alpha   90.00
_cell.angle_beta   90.00
_cell.angle_gamma   90.00
#
_symmetry.space_group_name_H-M   'P 1'
#
loop_
_entity.id
_entity.type
_entity.pdbx_description
1 polymer ?
#
loop_
_entity_poly.entity_id
_entity_poly.type
_entity_poly.pdbx_seq_one_letter_code
_entity_poly.pdbx_strand_id
1 'polypeptide(L)'
;DLKTAVERGILVPIRCIRVKTNIDLTDVRINGIKYNSQDLESKLFIPERNQLIVDTYLKYVNGKKTVIFCASVDHAAEIAKLLRDNGVKAEAVSGRDRVEVREKILKDYETGSTNVLCACDLLNEGWDSPHTTVLFMARPTMSKTIYLQQLGRGTRRCPGKEDLLVVDFVDNANMFNMPYSLHRVLDIAKYQPMAYVLAPENKRKLDQDMLFQGEKPEAWLDVPIDVSDYEIIDLFNWQNSVKDMISQIEFVRMVDVQSEMVDRYIKDGKIKPDLSVPFGDKRMFHYFREESV
;
A
#
# COMPACT_ATOMS: atom_id res chain seq x y z
N ASP A 1 2.05 18.10 9.49
CA ASP A 1 2.04 16.83 8.75
C ASP A 1 0.62 16.24 8.69
N LEU A 2 0.42 15.19 7.93
CA LEU A 2 -0.87 14.52 7.74
C LEU A 2 -1.45 14.02 9.07
N LYS A 3 -0.64 13.38 9.90
CA LYS A 3 -1.04 12.82 11.19
C LYS A 3 -1.61 13.90 12.10
N THR A 4 -0.86 14.97 12.31
CA THR A 4 -1.30 16.13 13.11
C THR A 4 -2.58 16.76 12.57
N ALA A 5 -2.73 16.87 11.24
CA ALA A 5 -3.91 17.46 10.63
C ALA A 5 -5.18 16.61 10.84
N VAL A 6 -5.06 15.29 10.78
CA VAL A 6 -6.18 14.36 11.07
C VAL A 6 -6.49 14.36 12.58
N GLU A 7 -5.49 14.28 13.44
CA GLU A 7 -5.67 14.28 14.90
C GLU A 7 -6.34 15.56 15.40
N ARG A 8 -6.05 16.70 14.78
CA ARG A 8 -6.68 18.00 15.06
C ARG A 8 -8.04 18.19 14.37
N GLY A 9 -8.50 17.21 13.58
CA GLY A 9 -9.77 17.29 12.86
C GLY A 9 -9.78 18.28 11.68
N ILE A 10 -8.63 18.73 11.19
CA ILE A 10 -8.50 19.56 9.97
C ILE A 10 -8.80 18.71 8.73
N LEU A 11 -8.35 17.47 8.73
CA LEU A 11 -8.63 16.46 7.71
C LEU A 11 -9.55 15.38 8.29
N VAL A 12 -10.19 14.59 7.41
CA VAL A 12 -11.05 13.49 7.85
C VAL A 12 -10.23 12.34 8.44
N PRO A 13 -10.82 11.58 9.38
CA PRO A 13 -10.24 10.31 9.85
C PRO A 13 -10.02 9.33 8.70
N ILE A 14 -9.08 8.40 8.87
CA ILE A 14 -8.69 7.45 7.84
C ILE A 14 -8.87 6.02 8.37
N ARG A 15 -9.64 5.22 7.61
CA ARG A 15 -9.78 3.77 7.78
C ARG A 15 -9.01 3.02 6.71
N CYS A 16 -8.70 1.75 6.94
CA CYS A 16 -7.98 0.93 5.98
C CYS A 16 -8.57 -0.47 5.86
N ILE A 17 -8.64 -0.94 4.61
CA ILE A 17 -8.76 -2.36 4.26
C ILE A 17 -7.48 -2.72 3.49
N ARG A 18 -6.84 -3.84 3.85
CA ARG A 18 -5.77 -4.43 3.05
C ARG A 18 -6.33 -5.62 2.26
N VAL A 19 -6.02 -5.63 0.98
CA VAL A 19 -6.31 -6.75 0.10
C VAL A 19 -4.99 -7.38 -0.30
N LYS A 20 -4.68 -8.53 0.29
CA LYS A 20 -3.46 -9.27 -0.05
C LYS A 20 -3.66 -9.99 -1.37
N THR A 21 -2.66 -9.89 -2.24
CA THR A 21 -2.59 -10.67 -3.48
C THR A 21 -1.41 -11.65 -3.42
N ASN A 22 -1.42 -12.65 -4.30
CA ASN A 22 -0.30 -13.56 -4.49
C ASN A 22 0.65 -13.12 -5.61
N ILE A 23 0.50 -11.89 -6.10
CA ILE A 23 1.40 -11.32 -7.11
C ILE A 23 2.78 -11.13 -6.49
N ASP A 24 3.80 -11.60 -7.18
CA ASP A 24 5.21 -11.48 -6.76
C ASP A 24 5.91 -10.36 -7.53
N LEU A 25 6.33 -9.33 -6.80
CA LEU A 25 7.05 -8.16 -7.33
C LEU A 25 8.57 -8.31 -7.17
N THR A 26 9.07 -9.43 -6.63
CA THR A 26 10.51 -9.59 -6.31
C THR A 26 11.41 -9.44 -7.54
N ASP A 27 10.93 -9.84 -8.72
CA ASP A 27 11.66 -9.76 -9.99
C ASP A 27 11.45 -8.44 -10.75
N VAL A 28 10.60 -7.55 -10.24
CA VAL A 28 10.35 -6.26 -10.88
C VAL A 28 11.58 -5.38 -10.73
N ARG A 29 12.17 -4.98 -11.86
CA ARG A 29 13.36 -4.11 -11.87
C ARG A 29 13.04 -2.77 -11.23
N ILE A 30 14.05 -2.20 -10.57
CA ILE A 30 13.97 -0.92 -9.89
C ILE A 30 14.88 0.10 -10.59
N ASN A 31 14.34 1.25 -10.89
CA ASN A 31 15.06 2.42 -11.38
C ASN A 31 15.10 3.49 -10.28
N GLY A 32 16.18 3.50 -9.50
CA GLY A 32 16.27 4.35 -8.30
C GLY A 32 15.23 3.97 -7.24
N ILE A 33 14.25 4.84 -7.00
CA ILE A 33 13.16 4.65 -6.03
C ILE A 33 11.83 4.32 -6.71
N LYS A 34 11.84 3.87 -7.97
CA LYS A 34 10.63 3.57 -8.75
C LYS A 34 10.74 2.20 -9.38
N TYR A 35 9.62 1.50 -9.44
CA TYR A 35 9.51 0.31 -10.27
C TYR A 35 9.69 0.64 -11.75
N ASN A 36 10.28 -0.29 -12.51
CA ASN A 36 10.21 -0.24 -13.96
C ASN A 36 8.74 -0.40 -14.39
N SER A 37 8.23 0.55 -15.17
CA SER A 37 6.80 0.63 -15.51
C SER A 37 6.32 -0.56 -16.32
N GLN A 38 7.12 -1.05 -17.26
CA GLN A 38 6.75 -2.19 -18.12
C GLN A 38 6.73 -3.49 -17.32
N ASP A 39 7.74 -3.73 -16.49
CA ASP A 39 7.80 -4.92 -15.65
C ASP A 39 6.63 -4.94 -14.65
N LEU A 40 6.36 -3.80 -14.02
CA LEU A 40 5.26 -3.67 -13.07
C LEU A 40 3.91 -3.92 -13.77
N GLU A 41 3.69 -3.32 -14.93
CA GLU A 41 2.46 -3.50 -15.70
C GLU A 41 2.26 -4.98 -16.07
N SER A 42 3.29 -5.65 -16.56
CA SER A 42 3.21 -7.06 -16.93
C SER A 42 2.86 -7.98 -15.75
N LYS A 43 3.23 -7.61 -14.53
CA LYS A 43 2.91 -8.36 -13.30
C LYS A 43 1.50 -8.06 -12.76
N LEU A 44 1.03 -6.82 -12.92
CA LEU A 44 -0.22 -6.36 -12.32
C LEU A 44 -1.43 -6.42 -13.25
N PHE A 45 -1.21 -6.33 -14.56
CA PHE A 45 -2.29 -6.34 -15.55
C PHE A 45 -2.68 -7.78 -15.89
N ILE A 46 -3.25 -8.47 -14.93
CA ILE A 46 -3.78 -9.83 -15.06
C ILE A 46 -5.27 -9.86 -14.73
N PRO A 47 -6.08 -10.67 -15.44
CA PRO A 47 -7.52 -10.71 -15.28
C PRO A 47 -7.99 -10.96 -13.86
N GLU A 48 -7.34 -11.89 -13.14
CA GLU A 48 -7.71 -12.27 -11.78
C GLU A 48 -7.53 -11.11 -10.79
N ARG A 49 -6.44 -10.35 -10.92
CA ARG A 49 -6.19 -9.18 -10.08
C ARG A 49 -7.15 -8.05 -10.41
N ASN A 50 -7.44 -7.84 -11.68
CA ASN A 50 -8.42 -6.85 -12.11
C ASN A 50 -9.82 -7.20 -11.59
N GLN A 51 -10.21 -8.47 -11.64
CA GLN A 51 -11.47 -8.92 -11.08
C GLN A 51 -11.52 -8.73 -9.57
N LEU A 52 -10.44 -9.04 -8.85
CA LEU A 52 -10.35 -8.81 -7.40
C LEU A 52 -10.56 -7.33 -7.04
N ILE A 53 -10.02 -6.40 -7.82
CA ILE A 53 -10.23 -4.96 -7.62
C ILE A 53 -11.71 -4.60 -7.77
N VAL A 54 -12.36 -5.11 -8.81
CA VAL A 54 -13.78 -4.88 -9.11
C VAL A 54 -14.68 -5.50 -8.02
N ASP A 55 -14.43 -6.75 -7.65
CA ASP A 55 -15.19 -7.45 -6.61
C ASP A 55 -15.07 -6.77 -5.25
N THR A 56 -13.88 -6.28 -4.93
CA THR A 56 -13.63 -5.50 -3.71
C THR A 56 -14.46 -4.20 -3.72
N TYR A 57 -14.54 -3.51 -4.86
CA TYR A 57 -15.40 -2.33 -4.98
C TYR A 57 -16.88 -2.69 -4.79
N LEU A 58 -17.37 -3.66 -5.53
CA LEU A 58 -18.78 -4.06 -5.50
C LEU A 58 -19.23 -4.51 -4.11
N LYS A 59 -18.37 -5.26 -3.43
CA LYS A 59 -18.69 -5.84 -2.12
C LYS A 59 -18.68 -4.81 -0.98
N TYR A 60 -17.67 -3.93 -0.95
CA TYR A 60 -17.44 -3.10 0.24
C TYR A 60 -17.79 -1.63 0.07
N VAL A 61 -17.78 -1.10 -1.15
CA VAL A 61 -17.89 0.34 -1.36
C VAL A 61 -18.78 0.72 -2.55
N ASN A 62 -19.61 -0.19 -3.02
CA ASN A 62 -20.50 0.07 -4.15
C ASN A 62 -21.32 1.35 -3.94
N GLY A 63 -21.35 2.19 -4.97
CA GLY A 63 -22.03 3.48 -4.95
C GLY A 63 -21.26 4.64 -4.30
N LYS A 64 -20.12 4.36 -3.61
CA LYS A 64 -19.30 5.42 -3.01
C LYS A 64 -18.39 6.11 -4.04
N LYS A 65 -18.12 7.38 -3.80
CA LYS A 65 -17.17 8.19 -4.58
C LYS A 65 -15.76 7.67 -4.39
N THR A 66 -15.23 7.01 -5.43
CA THR A 66 -13.98 6.25 -5.37
C THR A 66 -12.99 6.70 -6.43
N VAL A 67 -11.73 6.80 -6.06
CA VAL A 67 -10.60 6.91 -6.98
C VAL A 67 -9.76 5.64 -6.91
N ILE A 68 -9.45 5.04 -8.05
CA ILE A 68 -8.60 3.87 -8.19
C ILE A 68 -7.31 4.28 -8.88
N PHE A 69 -6.18 4.20 -8.18
CA PHE A 69 -4.86 4.46 -8.75
C PHE A 69 -4.34 3.20 -9.43
N CYS A 70 -4.21 3.25 -10.75
CA CYS A 70 -3.86 2.12 -11.61
C CYS A 70 -2.40 2.17 -12.05
N ALA A 71 -1.83 1.02 -12.42
CA ALA A 71 -0.43 0.88 -12.80
C ALA A 71 -0.10 1.53 -14.15
N SER A 72 -1.05 1.49 -15.09
CA SER A 72 -0.92 2.09 -16.42
C SER A 72 -2.25 2.68 -16.90
N VAL A 73 -2.21 3.38 -18.04
CA VAL A 73 -3.41 3.93 -18.68
C VAL A 73 -4.33 2.80 -19.15
N ASP A 74 -3.75 1.75 -19.72
CA ASP A 74 -4.51 0.59 -20.20
C ASP A 74 -5.13 -0.20 -19.05
N HIS A 75 -4.42 -0.33 -17.92
CA HIS A 75 -4.96 -0.91 -16.69
C HIS A 75 -6.15 -0.08 -16.16
N ALA A 76 -6.05 1.25 -16.17
CA ALA A 76 -7.15 2.12 -15.75
C ALA A 76 -8.39 1.97 -16.66
N ALA A 77 -8.18 1.88 -17.97
CA ALA A 77 -9.24 1.67 -18.93
C ALA A 77 -9.95 0.32 -18.74
N GLU A 78 -9.19 -0.75 -18.49
CA GLU A 78 -9.75 -2.09 -18.26
C GLU A 78 -10.54 -2.16 -16.96
N ILE A 79 -10.02 -1.62 -15.85
CA ILE A 79 -10.77 -1.57 -14.57
C ILE A 79 -12.07 -0.77 -14.73
N ALA A 80 -12.01 0.39 -15.39
CA ALA A 80 -13.21 1.19 -15.63
C ALA A 80 -14.24 0.46 -16.50
N LYS A 81 -13.79 -0.29 -17.50
CA LYS A 81 -14.65 -1.13 -18.35
C LYS A 81 -15.30 -2.25 -17.53
N LEU A 82 -14.54 -3.01 -16.76
CA LEU A 82 -15.05 -4.07 -15.90
C LEU A 82 -16.08 -3.56 -14.90
N LEU A 83 -15.85 -2.38 -14.31
CA LEU A 83 -16.81 -1.72 -13.43
C LEU A 83 -18.10 -1.36 -14.16
N ARG A 84 -18.01 -0.81 -15.39
CA ARG A 84 -19.19 -0.48 -16.21
C ARG A 84 -19.97 -1.74 -16.61
N ASP A 85 -19.27 -2.82 -16.96
CA ASP A 85 -19.88 -4.11 -17.27
C ASP A 85 -20.70 -4.67 -16.09
N ASN A 86 -20.34 -4.26 -14.85
CA ASN A 86 -21.08 -4.54 -13.62
C ASN A 86 -22.06 -3.43 -13.21
N GLY A 87 -22.41 -2.51 -14.10
CA GLY A 87 -23.41 -1.46 -13.86
C GLY A 87 -22.92 -0.27 -13.04
N VAL A 88 -21.61 -0.15 -12.79
CA VAL A 88 -21.02 0.96 -12.04
C VAL A 88 -20.72 2.13 -12.99
N LYS A 89 -21.05 3.35 -12.59
CA LYS A 89 -20.69 4.57 -13.30
C LYS A 89 -19.20 4.87 -13.10
N ALA A 90 -18.35 4.31 -13.95
CA ALA A 90 -16.89 4.40 -13.87
C ALA A 90 -16.28 4.95 -15.16
N GLU A 91 -15.30 5.82 -15.01
CA GLU A 91 -14.52 6.39 -16.11
C GLU A 91 -13.02 6.24 -15.85
N ALA A 92 -12.28 6.01 -16.93
CA ALA A 92 -10.82 6.11 -16.91
C ALA A 92 -10.41 7.51 -17.32
N VAL A 93 -9.37 8.04 -16.66
CA VAL A 93 -8.79 9.35 -16.97
C VAL A 93 -7.28 9.28 -17.01
N SER A 94 -6.69 9.88 -18.05
CA SER A 94 -5.25 9.84 -18.29
C SER A 94 -4.69 11.17 -18.81
N GLY A 95 -3.37 11.33 -18.72
CA GLY A 95 -2.68 12.44 -19.38
C GLY A 95 -2.69 12.40 -20.90
N ARG A 96 -3.10 11.26 -21.52
CA ARG A 96 -3.25 11.11 -22.97
C ARG A 96 -4.58 11.65 -23.49
N ASP A 97 -5.55 11.88 -22.59
CA ASP A 97 -6.85 12.41 -22.98
C ASP A 97 -6.75 13.86 -23.39
N ARG A 98 -7.58 14.27 -24.38
CA ARG A 98 -7.72 15.69 -24.70
C ARG A 98 -8.23 16.46 -23.47
N VAL A 99 -7.79 17.70 -23.34
CA VAL A 99 -8.11 18.52 -22.17
C VAL A 99 -9.62 18.58 -21.91
N GLU A 100 -10.42 18.79 -22.96
CA GLU A 100 -11.86 18.93 -22.87
C GLU A 100 -12.54 17.62 -22.37
N VAL A 101 -12.04 16.47 -22.85
CA VAL A 101 -12.53 15.14 -22.42
C VAL A 101 -12.20 14.91 -20.94
N ARG A 102 -10.98 15.21 -20.56
CA ARG A 102 -10.52 15.08 -19.17
C ARG A 102 -11.31 15.97 -18.23
N GLU A 103 -11.49 17.25 -18.57
CA GLU A 103 -12.28 18.19 -17.78
C GLU A 103 -13.72 17.73 -17.62
N LYS A 104 -14.32 17.19 -18.68
CA LYS A 104 -15.66 16.63 -18.63
C LYS A 104 -15.74 15.44 -17.68
N ILE A 105 -14.83 14.47 -17.78
CA ILE A 105 -14.80 13.29 -16.89
C ILE A 105 -14.67 13.74 -15.42
N LEU A 106 -13.75 14.65 -15.12
CA LEU A 106 -13.55 15.17 -13.77
C LEU A 106 -14.79 15.91 -13.25
N LYS A 107 -15.43 16.71 -14.09
CA LYS A 107 -16.69 17.40 -13.76
C LYS A 107 -17.83 16.40 -13.50
N ASP A 108 -17.98 15.37 -14.34
CA ASP A 108 -18.98 14.33 -14.18
C ASP A 108 -18.76 13.55 -12.87
N TYR A 109 -17.51 13.34 -12.46
CA TYR A 109 -17.18 12.80 -11.16
C TYR A 109 -17.60 13.75 -10.02
N GLU A 110 -17.26 15.02 -10.08
CA GLU A 110 -17.64 15.98 -9.03
C GLU A 110 -19.17 16.12 -8.88
N THR A 111 -19.91 16.18 -9.99
CA THR A 111 -21.38 16.33 -9.99
C THR A 111 -22.15 15.06 -9.62
N GLY A 112 -21.50 13.88 -9.60
CA GLY A 112 -22.15 12.60 -9.26
C GLY A 112 -22.66 11.81 -10.45
N SER A 113 -22.41 12.28 -11.67
CA SER A 113 -22.71 11.49 -12.89
C SER A 113 -21.80 10.27 -13.02
N THR A 114 -20.59 10.36 -12.46
CA THR A 114 -19.60 9.26 -12.34
C THR A 114 -19.30 9.02 -10.85
N ASN A 115 -19.23 7.77 -10.44
CA ASN A 115 -18.91 7.37 -9.07
C ASN A 115 -17.46 6.93 -8.90
N VAL A 116 -16.84 6.38 -9.93
CA VAL A 116 -15.49 5.84 -9.87
C VAL A 116 -14.60 6.46 -10.94
N LEU A 117 -13.45 6.99 -10.54
CA LEU A 117 -12.37 7.37 -11.44
C LEU A 117 -11.22 6.37 -11.35
N CYS A 118 -10.84 5.79 -12.49
CA CYS A 118 -9.64 4.99 -12.63
C CYS A 118 -8.55 5.84 -13.29
N ALA A 119 -7.42 6.04 -12.62
CA ALA A 119 -6.38 6.95 -13.11
C ALA A 119 -4.96 6.38 -12.96
N CYS A 120 -4.11 6.70 -13.93
CA CYS A 120 -2.67 6.47 -13.86
C CYS A 120 -1.96 7.82 -13.84
N ASP A 121 -1.22 8.12 -12.77
CA ASP A 121 -0.37 9.29 -12.52
C ASP A 121 -1.05 10.67 -12.58
N LEU A 122 -2.09 10.86 -13.37
CA LEU A 122 -2.72 12.16 -13.66
C LEU A 122 -3.26 12.86 -12.40
N LEU A 123 -3.84 12.11 -11.48
CA LEU A 123 -4.47 12.67 -10.27
C LEU A 123 -3.48 12.93 -9.13
N ASN A 124 -2.18 12.76 -9.37
CA ASN A 124 -1.16 13.00 -8.36
C ASN A 124 -0.97 14.51 -8.10
N GLU A 125 -1.21 15.37 -9.10
CA GLU A 125 -1.03 16.81 -9.00
C GLU A 125 -2.25 17.60 -9.53
N GLY A 126 -2.53 18.75 -8.93
CA GLY A 126 -3.45 19.76 -9.46
C GLY A 126 -4.96 19.48 -9.35
N TRP A 127 -5.40 18.22 -9.22
CA TRP A 127 -6.81 17.89 -9.06
C TRP A 127 -7.21 17.78 -7.59
N ASP A 128 -8.40 18.28 -7.27
CA ASP A 128 -8.96 18.24 -5.93
C ASP A 128 -10.40 17.75 -5.95
N SER A 129 -10.72 16.75 -5.12
CA SER A 129 -12.06 16.25 -4.94
C SER A 129 -12.35 15.95 -3.46
N PRO A 130 -12.90 16.94 -2.74
CA PRO A 130 -13.32 16.73 -1.35
C PRO A 130 -14.36 15.62 -1.19
N HIS A 131 -15.18 15.37 -2.23
CA HIS A 131 -16.24 14.35 -2.23
C HIS A 131 -15.72 12.91 -2.33
N THR A 132 -14.45 12.68 -2.65
CA THR A 132 -13.85 11.35 -2.67
C THR A 132 -13.84 10.76 -1.27
N THR A 133 -14.53 9.62 -1.08
CA THR A 133 -14.65 8.93 0.21
C THR A 133 -13.85 7.63 0.27
N VAL A 134 -13.41 7.13 -0.89
CA VAL A 134 -12.66 5.88 -0.99
C VAL A 134 -11.48 6.04 -1.95
N LEU A 135 -10.32 5.54 -1.55
CA LEU A 135 -9.13 5.43 -2.41
C LEU A 135 -8.70 3.97 -2.52
N PHE A 136 -8.56 3.47 -3.74
CA PHE A 136 -7.95 2.18 -4.03
C PHE A 136 -6.50 2.39 -4.46
N MET A 137 -5.57 1.91 -3.67
CA MET A 137 -4.15 1.94 -3.96
C MET A 137 -3.77 0.68 -4.74
N ALA A 138 -4.27 0.56 -5.97
CA ALA A 138 -4.08 -0.62 -6.82
C ALA A 138 -2.74 -0.60 -7.58
N ARG A 139 -1.97 0.48 -7.48
CA ARG A 139 -0.62 0.61 -8.01
C ARG A 139 0.40 0.63 -6.88
N PRO A 140 1.24 -0.41 -6.75
CA PRO A 140 2.38 -0.38 -5.84
C PRO A 140 3.31 0.80 -6.13
N THR A 141 3.78 1.47 -5.10
CA THR A 141 4.77 2.54 -5.23
C THR A 141 5.84 2.45 -4.14
N MET A 142 7.10 2.61 -4.52
CA MET A 142 8.23 2.72 -3.60
C MET A 142 8.47 4.16 -3.14
N SER A 143 7.68 5.13 -3.60
CA SER A 143 7.80 6.53 -3.24
C SER A 143 6.79 6.92 -2.16
N LYS A 144 7.29 7.23 -0.96
CA LYS A 144 6.47 7.80 0.14
C LYS A 144 5.74 9.06 -0.30
N THR A 145 6.39 9.91 -1.08
CA THR A 145 5.82 11.17 -1.58
C THR A 145 4.63 10.91 -2.50
N ILE A 146 4.74 10.00 -3.46
CA ILE A 146 3.65 9.65 -4.37
C ILE A 146 2.48 9.06 -3.57
N TYR A 147 2.74 8.13 -2.64
CA TYR A 147 1.70 7.56 -1.81
C TYR A 147 0.95 8.64 -1.00
N LEU A 148 1.69 9.55 -0.37
CA LEU A 148 1.09 10.66 0.39
C LEU A 148 0.32 11.66 -0.49
N GLN A 149 0.77 11.92 -1.72
CA GLN A 149 0.05 12.75 -2.69
C GLN A 149 -1.28 12.10 -3.07
N GLN A 150 -1.29 10.80 -3.36
CA GLN A 150 -2.50 10.04 -3.65
C GLN A 150 -3.45 10.04 -2.45
N LEU A 151 -2.94 9.77 -1.26
CA LEU A 151 -3.72 9.80 -0.02
C LEU A 151 -4.36 11.16 0.22
N GLY A 152 -3.62 12.24 -0.03
CA GLY A 152 -4.10 13.62 0.11
C GLY A 152 -5.35 13.94 -0.72
N ARG A 153 -5.60 13.22 -1.82
CA ARG A 153 -6.78 13.44 -2.66
C ARG A 153 -8.10 13.11 -1.94
N GLY A 154 -8.06 12.20 -0.99
CA GLY A 154 -9.25 11.79 -0.26
C GLY A 154 -9.34 12.33 1.17
N THR A 155 -8.36 13.06 1.69
CA THR A 155 -8.35 13.45 3.11
C THR A 155 -9.10 14.74 3.44
N ARG A 156 -9.49 15.52 2.45
CA ARG A 156 -10.19 16.80 2.67
C ARG A 156 -11.60 16.60 3.19
N ARG A 157 -12.02 17.52 4.04
CA ARG A 157 -13.38 17.56 4.60
C ARG A 157 -14.37 18.11 3.60
N CYS A 158 -15.57 17.52 3.58
CA CYS A 158 -16.73 18.13 2.96
C CYS A 158 -18.00 17.74 3.74
N PRO A 159 -19.12 18.45 3.57
CA PRO A 159 -20.38 18.08 4.20
C PRO A 159 -20.77 16.63 3.88
N GLY A 160 -21.18 15.88 4.91
CA GLY A 160 -21.60 14.47 4.77
C GLY A 160 -20.47 13.45 4.69
N LYS A 161 -19.20 13.87 4.70
CA LYS A 161 -18.05 12.97 4.70
C LYS A 161 -17.52 12.77 6.12
N GLU A 162 -17.66 11.56 6.64
CA GLU A 162 -17.25 11.21 8.01
C GLU A 162 -15.79 10.76 8.09
N ASP A 163 -15.33 9.98 7.09
CA ASP A 163 -13.99 9.46 7.01
C ASP A 163 -13.54 9.22 5.56
N LEU A 164 -12.31 8.79 5.39
CA LEU A 164 -11.73 8.28 4.17
C LEU A 164 -11.41 6.81 4.37
N LEU A 165 -11.92 5.94 3.48
CA LEU A 165 -11.51 4.55 3.42
C LEU A 165 -10.40 4.38 2.38
N VAL A 166 -9.26 3.86 2.81
CA VAL A 166 -8.16 3.43 1.94
C VAL A 166 -8.20 1.93 1.77
N VAL A 167 -8.22 1.46 0.54
CA VAL A 167 -8.10 0.05 0.18
C VAL A 167 -6.72 -0.15 -0.43
N ASP A 168 -5.82 -0.74 0.35
CA ASP A 168 -4.45 -1.05 -0.06
C ASP A 168 -4.38 -2.45 -0.68
N PHE A 169 -3.98 -2.55 -1.94
CA PHE A 169 -3.63 -3.82 -2.57
C PHE A 169 -2.17 -4.13 -2.29
N VAL A 170 -1.94 -5.15 -1.48
CA VAL A 170 -0.62 -5.53 -1.01
C VAL A 170 -0.15 -6.77 -1.75
N ASP A 171 0.79 -6.57 -2.65
CA ASP A 171 1.42 -7.62 -3.45
C ASP A 171 2.69 -8.12 -2.73
N ASN A 172 3.11 -9.36 -2.97
CA ASN A 172 4.34 -9.89 -2.39
C ASN A 172 5.55 -9.15 -2.95
N ALA A 173 6.49 -8.82 -2.09
CA ALA A 173 7.70 -8.11 -2.45
C ALA A 173 8.82 -8.49 -1.48
N ASN A 174 10.08 -8.33 -1.89
CA ASN A 174 11.20 -8.40 -0.95
C ASN A 174 11.41 -7.02 -0.29
N MET A 175 12.30 -6.96 0.70
CA MET A 175 12.54 -5.73 1.46
C MET A 175 13.14 -4.57 0.64
N PHE A 176 13.65 -4.82 -0.57
CA PHE A 176 14.25 -3.78 -1.45
C PHE A 176 13.24 -3.14 -2.36
N ASN A 177 12.27 -3.92 -2.81
CA ASN A 177 11.24 -3.47 -3.73
C ASN A 177 9.86 -3.42 -3.07
N MET A 178 9.81 -3.36 -1.75
CA MET A 178 8.55 -3.32 -1.02
C MET A 178 7.82 -2.00 -1.23
N PRO A 179 6.58 -2.02 -1.71
CA PRO A 179 5.78 -0.83 -1.91
C PRO A 179 5.36 -0.19 -0.58
N TYR A 180 5.04 1.09 -0.61
CA TYR A 180 4.39 1.75 0.51
C TYR A 180 2.94 1.30 0.63
N SER A 181 2.52 1.07 1.87
CA SER A 181 1.12 0.93 2.30
C SER A 181 0.79 2.04 3.29
N LEU A 182 -0.49 2.21 3.63
CA LEU A 182 -0.92 3.21 4.60
C LEU A 182 -0.21 3.03 5.96
N HIS A 183 -0.12 1.80 6.44
CA HIS A 183 0.52 1.50 7.71
C HIS A 183 2.03 1.82 7.69
N ARG A 184 2.71 1.46 6.60
CA ARG A 184 4.13 1.78 6.42
C ARG A 184 4.39 3.27 6.37
N VAL A 185 3.57 4.02 5.63
CA VAL A 185 3.73 5.48 5.51
C VAL A 185 3.56 6.17 6.86
N LEU A 186 2.72 5.62 7.74
CA LEU A 186 2.36 6.17 9.03
C LEU A 186 3.09 5.53 10.21
N ASP A 187 4.02 4.60 9.95
CA ASP A 187 4.77 3.83 10.95
C ASP A 187 3.86 3.13 11.98
N ILE A 188 2.78 2.48 11.49
CA ILE A 188 1.81 1.77 12.33
C ILE A 188 2.02 0.27 12.21
N ALA A 189 2.38 -0.38 13.33
CA ALA A 189 2.76 -1.78 13.36
C ALA A 189 1.56 -2.75 13.24
N LYS A 190 0.39 -2.39 13.81
CA LYS A 190 -0.77 -3.30 13.84
C LYS A 190 -1.79 -2.93 12.80
N TYR A 191 -2.21 -3.91 12.02
CA TYR A 191 -3.33 -3.80 11.10
C TYR A 191 -4.60 -4.37 11.73
N GLN A 192 -5.69 -3.60 11.66
CA GLN A 192 -7.04 -4.05 12.00
C GLN A 192 -7.97 -3.64 10.86
N PRO A 193 -8.64 -4.59 10.20
CA PRO A 193 -9.57 -4.28 9.10
C PRO A 193 -10.63 -3.26 9.53
N MET A 194 -10.87 -2.27 8.69
CA MET A 194 -11.87 -1.21 8.90
C MET A 194 -11.67 -0.31 10.13
N ALA A 195 -10.66 -0.55 10.96
CA ALA A 195 -10.36 0.31 12.09
C ALA A 195 -9.81 1.68 11.64
N TYR A 196 -9.94 2.67 12.51
CA TYR A 196 -9.30 3.96 12.29
C TYR A 196 -7.78 3.84 12.40
N VAL A 197 -7.10 4.04 11.29
CA VAL A 197 -5.64 4.13 11.23
C VAL A 197 -5.17 5.48 11.76
N LEU A 198 -5.88 6.55 11.38
CA LEU A 198 -5.71 7.90 11.92
C LEU A 198 -7.08 8.48 12.24
N ALA A 199 -7.26 8.97 13.45
CA ALA A 199 -8.45 9.70 13.88
C ALA A 199 -8.14 10.55 15.12
N PRO A 200 -8.98 11.55 15.43
CA PRO A 200 -9.00 12.19 16.74
C PRO A 200 -9.18 11.16 17.86
N GLU A 201 -8.61 11.43 19.03
CA GLU A 201 -8.55 10.46 20.14
C GLU A 201 -9.93 9.94 20.57
N ASN A 202 -10.95 10.80 20.60
CA ASN A 202 -12.31 10.41 20.94
C ASN A 202 -12.91 9.38 19.98
N LYS A 203 -12.60 9.46 18.67
CA LYS A 203 -13.05 8.47 17.68
C LYS A 203 -12.30 7.14 17.80
N ARG A 204 -10.99 7.18 18.10
CA ARG A 204 -10.19 5.94 18.31
C ARG A 204 -10.68 5.14 19.51
N LYS A 205 -11.05 5.80 20.61
CA LYS A 205 -11.60 5.12 21.79
C LYS A 205 -12.90 4.40 21.49
N LEU A 206 -13.82 5.05 20.76
CA LEU A 206 -15.08 4.41 20.34
C LEU A 206 -14.85 3.15 19.49
N ASP A 207 -13.89 3.19 18.55
CA ASP A 207 -13.55 2.02 17.73
C ASP A 207 -12.99 0.86 18.58
N GLN A 208 -12.11 1.18 19.54
CA GLN A 208 -11.56 0.18 20.45
C GLN A 208 -12.65 -0.46 21.34
N ASP A 209 -13.55 0.34 21.86
CA ASP A 209 -14.66 -0.15 22.68
C ASP A 209 -15.61 -1.05 21.87
N MET A 210 -15.91 -0.73 20.63
CA MET A 210 -16.70 -1.58 19.73
C MET A 210 -15.99 -2.89 19.39
N LEU A 211 -14.67 -2.86 19.18
CA LEU A 211 -13.87 -4.07 18.93
C LEU A 211 -13.82 -5.00 20.14
N PHE A 212 -13.84 -4.47 21.37
CA PHE A 212 -13.86 -5.24 22.60
C PHE A 212 -15.23 -5.85 22.91
N GLN A 213 -16.33 -5.31 22.38
CA GLN A 213 -17.69 -5.83 22.59
C GLN A 213 -18.03 -7.06 21.74
N GLY A 214 -17.09 -7.61 20.98
CA GLY A 214 -17.22 -8.91 20.30
C GLY A 214 -18.04 -8.91 19.01
N GLU A 215 -18.59 -7.78 18.59
CA GLU A 215 -19.22 -7.64 17.29
C GLU A 215 -18.16 -7.47 16.21
N LYS A 216 -17.73 -8.58 15.60
CA LYS A 216 -16.90 -8.52 14.38
C LYS A 216 -17.80 -8.06 13.24
N PRO A 217 -17.52 -6.94 12.57
CA PRO A 217 -18.25 -6.57 11.36
C PRO A 217 -18.20 -7.74 10.35
N GLU A 218 -19.32 -8.06 9.71
CA GLU A 218 -19.39 -9.14 8.70
C GLU A 218 -18.31 -9.01 7.61
N ALA A 219 -17.88 -7.78 7.31
CA ALA A 219 -16.78 -7.47 6.40
C ALA A 219 -15.43 -8.11 6.76
N TRP A 220 -15.26 -8.63 7.98
CA TRP A 220 -14.02 -9.27 8.41
C TRP A 220 -13.89 -10.72 7.96
N LEU A 221 -15.01 -11.38 7.64
CA LEU A 221 -15.05 -12.82 7.38
C LEU A 221 -14.76 -13.18 5.92
N ASP A 222 -14.88 -12.23 5.00
CA ASP A 222 -14.93 -12.53 3.57
C ASP A 222 -13.82 -11.88 2.72
N VAL A 223 -12.97 -11.05 3.30
CA VAL A 223 -11.78 -10.56 2.58
C VAL A 223 -10.73 -11.66 2.68
N PRO A 224 -10.12 -12.10 1.57
CA PRO A 224 -8.97 -13.01 1.61
C PRO A 224 -7.75 -12.25 2.15
N ILE A 225 -7.85 -11.79 3.40
CA ILE A 225 -6.77 -11.19 4.16
C ILE A 225 -6.30 -12.28 5.11
N ASP A 226 -5.15 -12.84 4.84
CA ASP A 226 -4.47 -13.66 5.82
C ASP A 226 -3.85 -12.74 6.88
N VAL A 227 -4.56 -12.54 7.98
CA VAL A 227 -4.11 -11.68 9.09
C VAL A 227 -2.90 -12.31 9.79
N SER A 228 -2.72 -13.64 9.69
CA SER A 228 -1.63 -14.36 10.34
C SER A 228 -0.26 -14.07 9.74
N ASP A 229 -0.19 -13.76 8.45
CA ASP A 229 1.07 -13.42 7.78
C ASP A 229 1.65 -12.04 8.17
N TYR A 230 0.88 -11.19 8.86
CA TYR A 230 1.32 -9.85 9.28
C TYR A 230 2.01 -9.80 10.63
N GLU A 231 1.89 -10.83 11.46
CA GLU A 231 2.68 -10.91 12.70
C GLU A 231 4.12 -11.34 12.45
N ILE A 232 4.42 -11.95 11.30
CA ILE A 232 5.67 -12.67 11.13
C ILE A 232 6.80 -11.80 10.63
N ILE A 233 6.57 -10.73 9.88
CA ILE A 233 7.71 -9.91 9.44
C ILE A 233 7.29 -8.46 9.30
N ASP A 234 7.46 -7.67 10.32
CA ASP A 234 7.64 -6.23 10.16
C ASP A 234 8.99 -5.98 9.45
N LEU A 235 9.02 -6.35 8.17
CA LEU A 235 10.17 -6.12 7.28
C LEU A 235 10.49 -4.62 7.15
N PHE A 236 9.63 -3.75 7.67
CA PHE A 236 9.83 -2.30 7.70
C PHE A 236 10.59 -1.84 8.93
N ASN A 237 10.61 -2.66 9.94
CA ASN A 237 11.39 -2.43 11.14
C ASN A 237 12.57 -3.42 11.22
N TRP A 238 13.17 -3.74 10.04
CA TRP A 238 14.35 -4.61 10.03
C TRP A 238 15.43 -4.12 11.01
N GLN A 239 15.54 -2.80 11.20
CA GLN A 239 16.42 -2.22 12.20
C GLN A 239 16.04 -2.64 13.63
N ASN A 240 14.74 -2.78 13.93
CA ASN A 240 14.30 -3.35 15.20
C ASN A 240 14.46 -4.88 15.26
N SER A 241 14.29 -5.55 14.12
CA SER A 241 14.51 -7.01 14.02
C SER A 241 15.97 -7.40 14.20
N VAL A 242 16.91 -6.48 13.94
CA VAL A 242 18.36 -6.70 14.13
C VAL A 242 18.92 -5.96 15.35
N LYS A 243 18.07 -5.29 16.15
CA LYS A 243 18.50 -4.49 17.29
C LYS A 243 19.31 -5.29 18.31
N ASP A 244 18.94 -6.55 18.48
CA ASP A 244 19.58 -7.50 19.39
C ASP A 244 20.41 -8.56 18.62
N MET A 245 20.82 -8.24 17.39
CA MET A 245 21.64 -9.12 16.55
C MET A 245 23.02 -8.50 16.30
N ILE A 246 24.01 -9.35 16.18
CA ILE A 246 25.39 -8.98 15.85
C ILE A 246 25.47 -8.78 14.35
N SER A 247 25.86 -7.58 13.90
CA SER A 247 26.12 -7.34 12.48
C SER A 247 27.36 -8.08 12.00
N GLN A 248 27.46 -8.35 10.69
CA GLN A 248 28.66 -8.97 10.12
C GLN A 248 29.95 -8.20 10.46
N ILE A 249 29.88 -6.88 10.56
CA ILE A 249 31.04 -6.04 10.93
C ILE A 249 31.45 -6.31 12.39
N GLU A 250 30.50 -6.44 13.30
CA GLU A 250 30.76 -6.77 14.70
C GLU A 250 31.26 -8.22 14.83
N PHE A 251 30.63 -9.15 14.11
CA PHE A 251 31.05 -10.55 14.05
C PHE A 251 32.50 -10.67 13.58
N VAL A 252 32.88 -10.01 12.49
CA VAL A 252 34.26 -9.95 11.99
C VAL A 252 35.25 -9.49 13.04
N ARG A 253 34.86 -8.46 13.83
CA ARG A 253 35.71 -7.94 14.93
C ARG A 253 35.82 -8.90 16.10
N MET A 254 34.73 -9.61 16.41
CA MET A 254 34.72 -10.57 17.54
C MET A 254 35.56 -11.82 17.25
N VAL A 255 35.54 -12.30 16.00
CA VAL A 255 36.28 -13.52 15.61
C VAL A 255 37.67 -13.20 15.02
N ASP A 256 38.04 -11.94 14.92
CA ASP A 256 39.34 -11.45 14.42
C ASP A 256 39.72 -12.01 13.05
N VAL A 257 38.79 -12.01 12.11
CA VAL A 257 39.00 -12.45 10.71
C VAL A 257 38.70 -11.34 9.72
N GLN A 258 39.11 -11.52 8.47
CA GLN A 258 38.80 -10.55 7.42
C GLN A 258 37.37 -10.72 6.90
N SER A 259 36.71 -9.62 6.52
CA SER A 259 35.31 -9.62 6.05
C SER A 259 35.10 -10.53 4.85
N GLU A 260 36.06 -10.53 3.90
CA GLU A 260 36.01 -11.37 2.70
C GLU A 260 36.07 -12.88 3.03
N MET A 261 36.66 -13.23 4.15
CA MET A 261 36.70 -14.63 4.62
C MET A 261 35.33 -15.04 5.16
N VAL A 262 34.64 -14.16 5.87
CA VAL A 262 33.29 -14.41 6.37
C VAL A 262 32.31 -14.56 5.19
N ASP A 263 32.38 -13.67 4.19
CA ASP A 263 31.57 -13.76 2.98
C ASP A 263 31.79 -15.08 2.24
N ARG A 264 33.04 -15.55 2.16
CA ARG A 264 33.38 -16.85 1.58
C ARG A 264 32.77 -18.00 2.38
N TYR A 265 32.89 -17.98 3.70
CA TYR A 265 32.34 -19.01 4.57
C TYR A 265 30.82 -19.09 4.54
N ILE A 266 30.16 -17.94 4.41
CA ILE A 266 28.71 -17.87 4.20
C ILE A 266 28.34 -18.49 2.84
N LYS A 267 29.06 -18.13 1.78
CA LYS A 267 28.85 -18.67 0.44
C LYS A 267 29.10 -20.17 0.36
N ASP A 268 30.09 -20.66 1.09
CA ASP A 268 30.44 -22.09 1.17
C ASP A 268 29.53 -22.85 2.14
N GLY A 269 28.55 -22.19 2.77
CA GLY A 269 27.64 -22.80 3.74
C GLY A 269 28.28 -23.20 5.07
N LYS A 270 29.48 -22.75 5.36
CA LYS A 270 30.21 -23.01 6.62
C LYS A 270 29.71 -22.14 7.78
N ILE A 271 29.23 -20.96 7.47
CA ILE A 271 28.58 -20.04 8.40
C ILE A 271 27.20 -19.75 7.85
N LYS A 272 26.17 -19.85 8.67
CA LYS A 272 24.79 -19.54 8.29
C LYS A 272 24.33 -18.33 9.09
N PRO A 273 24.15 -17.16 8.45
CA PRO A 273 23.57 -16.00 9.12
C PRO A 273 22.10 -16.27 9.47
N ASP A 274 21.66 -15.76 10.61
CA ASP A 274 20.25 -15.85 11.04
C ASP A 274 19.35 -14.95 10.21
N LEU A 275 19.89 -13.80 9.77
CA LEU A 275 19.21 -12.90 8.86
C LEU A 275 20.20 -12.34 7.83
N SER A 276 19.79 -12.33 6.58
CA SER A 276 20.56 -11.72 5.49
C SER A 276 19.73 -10.65 4.81
N VAL A 277 20.26 -9.43 4.83
CA VAL A 277 19.60 -8.24 4.31
C VAL A 277 20.37 -7.75 3.09
N PRO A 278 19.84 -7.90 1.87
CA PRO A 278 20.51 -7.41 0.69
C PRO A 278 20.59 -5.86 0.69
N PHE A 279 21.67 -5.31 0.17
CA PHE A 279 21.92 -3.87 0.05
C PHE A 279 22.40 -3.53 -1.36
N GLY A 280 21.51 -2.96 -2.17
CA GLY A 280 21.78 -2.72 -3.59
C GLY A 280 21.92 -4.02 -4.41
N ASP A 281 22.38 -3.91 -5.66
CA ASP A 281 22.31 -5.01 -6.63
C ASP A 281 23.25 -6.21 -6.36
N LYS A 282 24.21 -6.08 -5.45
CA LYS A 282 25.26 -7.11 -5.27
C LYS A 282 25.76 -7.30 -3.83
N ARG A 283 25.24 -6.61 -2.86
CA ARG A 283 25.72 -6.70 -1.47
C ARG A 283 24.64 -7.21 -0.54
N MET A 284 25.05 -8.02 0.44
CA MET A 284 24.19 -8.51 1.50
C MET A 284 24.76 -8.05 2.84
N PHE A 285 23.91 -7.60 3.75
CA PHE A 285 24.26 -7.45 5.15
C PHE A 285 23.80 -8.69 5.90
N HIS A 286 24.71 -9.32 6.63
CA HIS A 286 24.42 -10.51 7.40
C HIS A 286 24.38 -10.17 8.89
N TYR A 287 23.43 -10.77 9.58
CA TYR A 287 23.21 -10.60 11.02
C TYR A 287 23.13 -11.96 11.69
N PHE A 288 23.65 -12.04 12.91
CA PHE A 288 23.79 -13.26 13.71
C PHE A 288 23.16 -13.01 15.07
N ARG A 289 22.52 -14.02 15.64
CA ARG A 289 22.12 -14.00 17.05
C ARG A 289 23.32 -14.33 17.92
N GLU A 290 23.36 -13.78 19.15
CA GLU A 290 24.43 -14.12 20.10
C GLU A 290 24.57 -15.64 20.33
N GLU A 291 23.44 -16.35 20.29
CA GLU A 291 23.38 -17.80 20.44
C GLU A 291 23.99 -18.57 19.24
N SER A 292 24.20 -17.91 18.12
CA SER A 292 24.69 -18.48 16.85
C SER A 292 26.18 -18.20 16.62
N VAL A 293 26.82 -17.42 17.50
CA VAL A 293 28.23 -17.01 17.49
C VAL A 293 29.01 -17.75 18.54
#